data_c10e14ce99c2c8a96089286548f2b54b
#
_entry.id   c10e14ce99c2c8a96089286548f2b54b
#
_cell.length_a   1.000
_cell.length_b   1.000
_cell.length_c   1.000
_cell.angle_alpha   90.00
_cell.angle_beta   90.00
_cell.angle_gamma   90.00
#
_symmetry.space_group_name_H-M   'P 1'
#
loop_
_entity.id
_entity.type
_entity.pdbx_description
1 polymer ?
#
loop_
_entity_poly.entity_id
_entity_poly.type
_entity_poly.pdbx_seq_one_letter_code
_entity_poly.pdbx_strand_id
1 'polypeptide(L)'
;MTWEAAGVIAEAIGALAVIATLIYLSVQIRENSSAQATNSLWMMTQVFNQTHESILNNPEIARLAAEAKKGELTDEIDVTRLYSLLMPIVNGYYAAWRANKSGHLPQDAYEALIQDSKILNYPGFKPLLTEALDGREPEFLKEFFGRGEEDA
;
A
#
# COMPACT_ATOMS: atom_id res chain seq x y z
N MET A 1 14.08 58.37 14.88
CA MET A 1 14.39 56.95 14.58
C MET A 1 15.71 56.94 13.82
N THR A 2 16.73 56.32 14.33
CA THR A 2 18.01 56.17 13.64
C THR A 2 17.90 55.11 12.55
N TRP A 3 18.67 55.28 11.48
CA TRP A 3 18.70 54.29 10.39
C TRP A 3 19.04 52.87 10.91
N GLU A 4 19.84 52.76 11.91
CA GLU A 4 20.19 51.50 12.58
C GLU A 4 18.99 50.83 13.24
N ALA A 5 18.13 51.59 13.95
CA ALA A 5 16.91 51.04 14.54
C ALA A 5 15.90 50.55 13.49
N ALA A 6 15.80 51.25 12.37
CA ALA A 6 14.95 50.81 11.24
C ALA A 6 15.47 49.51 10.60
N GLY A 7 16.81 49.36 10.50
CA GLY A 7 17.44 48.15 9.98
C GLY A 7 17.15 46.92 10.86
N VAL A 8 17.32 47.04 12.17
CA VAL A 8 17.06 45.95 13.13
C VAL A 8 15.59 45.53 13.11
N ILE A 9 14.66 46.48 12.99
CA ILE A 9 13.22 46.17 12.88
C ILE A 9 12.94 45.41 11.58
N ALA A 10 13.50 45.85 10.45
CA ALA A 10 13.30 45.21 9.17
C ALA A 10 13.87 43.77 9.17
N GLU A 11 15.01 43.55 9.78
CA GLU A 11 15.61 42.22 9.95
C GLU A 11 14.74 41.29 10.81
N ALA A 12 14.23 41.81 11.93
CA ALA A 12 13.31 41.04 12.79
C ALA A 12 12.02 40.66 12.07
N ILE A 13 11.43 41.57 11.30
CA ILE A 13 10.24 41.28 10.48
C ILE A 13 10.56 40.24 9.40
N GLY A 14 11.71 40.36 8.74
CA GLY A 14 12.16 39.39 7.75
C GLY A 14 12.32 38.00 8.35
N ALA A 15 12.96 37.89 9.51
CA ALA A 15 13.12 36.63 10.22
C ALA A 15 11.77 35.99 10.61
N LEU A 16 10.82 36.78 11.11
CA LEU A 16 9.47 36.29 11.43
C LEU A 16 8.71 35.84 10.18
N ALA A 17 8.84 36.52 9.05
CA ALA A 17 8.24 36.13 7.80
C ALA A 17 8.78 34.79 7.29
N VAL A 18 10.09 34.57 7.41
CA VAL A 18 10.72 33.26 7.05
C VAL A 18 10.17 32.15 7.95
N ILE A 19 10.12 32.35 9.26
CA ILE A 19 9.55 31.36 10.19
C ILE A 19 8.10 31.04 9.85
N ALA A 20 7.28 32.03 9.61
CA ALA A 20 5.88 31.84 9.22
C ALA A 20 5.76 31.03 7.92
N THR A 21 6.61 31.33 6.94
CA THR A 21 6.65 30.59 5.66
C THR A 21 7.06 29.13 5.86
N LEU A 22 8.05 28.85 6.71
CA LEU A 22 8.48 27.50 7.02
C LEU A 22 7.38 26.68 7.72
N ILE A 23 6.65 27.28 8.65
CA ILE A 23 5.49 26.67 9.31
C ILE A 23 4.42 26.36 8.28
N TYR A 24 4.08 27.32 7.43
CA TYR A 24 3.09 27.13 6.37
C TYR A 24 3.47 25.98 5.42
N LEU A 25 4.73 25.94 4.96
CA LEU A 25 5.23 24.86 4.10
C LEU A 25 5.18 23.50 4.81
N SER A 26 5.52 23.45 6.10
CA SER A 26 5.44 22.22 6.89
C SER A 26 4.00 21.66 6.96
N VAL A 27 3.01 22.54 7.14
CA VAL A 27 1.59 22.16 7.14
C VAL A 27 1.17 21.66 5.75
N GLN A 28 1.53 22.39 4.69
CA GLN A 28 1.23 22.00 3.30
C GLN A 28 1.83 20.63 2.92
N ILE A 29 3.07 20.36 3.33
CA ILE A 29 3.71 19.06 3.09
C ILE A 29 2.94 17.95 3.79
N ARG A 30 2.53 18.17 5.04
CA ARG A 30 1.76 17.18 5.81
C ARG A 30 0.39 16.91 5.18
N GLU A 31 -0.33 17.94 4.78
CA GLU A 31 -1.64 17.81 4.11
C GLU A 31 -1.51 17.07 2.77
N ASN A 32 -0.49 17.40 1.98
CA ASN A 32 -0.24 16.73 0.71
C ASN A 32 0.12 15.25 0.89
N SER A 33 0.92 14.92 1.90
CA SER A 33 1.26 13.52 2.24
C SER A 33 0.03 12.72 2.66
N SER A 34 -0.87 13.33 3.45
CA SER A 34 -2.14 12.69 3.84
C SER A 34 -3.07 12.46 2.64
N ALA A 35 -3.17 13.43 1.73
CA ALA A 35 -3.94 13.29 0.50
C ALA A 35 -3.38 12.19 -0.41
N GLN A 36 -2.05 12.06 -0.51
CA GLN A 36 -1.41 10.98 -1.27
C GLN A 36 -1.69 9.60 -0.66
N ALA A 37 -1.65 9.48 0.67
CA ALA A 37 -1.99 8.23 1.35
C ALA A 37 -3.44 7.81 1.07
N THR A 38 -4.38 8.76 1.16
CA THR A 38 -5.80 8.51 0.85
C THR A 38 -6.00 8.10 -0.61
N ASN A 39 -5.31 8.75 -1.56
CA ASN A 39 -5.34 8.36 -2.97
C ASN A 39 -4.81 6.94 -3.20
N SER A 40 -3.73 6.57 -2.52
CA SER A 40 -3.16 5.22 -2.61
C SER A 40 -4.14 4.16 -2.13
N LEU A 41 -4.84 4.40 -1.01
CA LEU A 41 -5.89 3.52 -0.50
C LEU A 41 -7.04 3.37 -1.49
N TRP A 42 -7.49 4.48 -2.08
CA TRP A 42 -8.57 4.46 -3.07
C TRP A 42 -8.18 3.68 -4.33
N MET A 43 -6.95 3.87 -4.83
CA MET A 43 -6.42 3.10 -5.95
C MET A 43 -6.36 1.60 -5.64
N MET A 44 -5.93 1.21 -4.43
CA MET A 44 -5.96 -0.20 -4.01
C MET A 44 -7.38 -0.76 -4.00
N THR A 45 -8.34 -0.04 -3.42
CA THR A 45 -9.75 -0.45 -3.41
C THR A 45 -10.28 -0.66 -4.83
N GLN A 46 -9.89 0.18 -5.78
CA GLN A 46 -10.25 -0.02 -7.19
C GLN A 46 -9.63 -1.29 -7.78
N VAL A 47 -8.37 -1.58 -7.51
CA VAL A 47 -7.71 -2.81 -7.97
C VAL A 47 -8.41 -4.04 -7.40
N PHE A 48 -8.79 -4.03 -6.13
CA PHE A 48 -9.56 -5.11 -5.50
C PHE A 48 -10.92 -5.29 -6.16
N ASN A 49 -11.66 -4.20 -6.38
CA ASN A 49 -12.97 -4.26 -7.03
C ASN A 49 -12.87 -4.80 -8.47
N GLN A 50 -11.88 -4.34 -9.24
CA GLN A 50 -11.66 -4.84 -10.61
C GLN A 50 -11.32 -6.34 -10.63
N THR A 51 -10.51 -6.81 -9.68
CA THR A 51 -10.18 -8.23 -9.55
C THR A 51 -11.42 -9.04 -9.17
N HIS A 52 -12.22 -8.54 -8.20
CA HIS A 52 -13.49 -9.16 -7.82
C HIS A 52 -14.47 -9.23 -8.98
N GLU A 53 -14.64 -8.14 -9.71
CA GLU A 53 -15.48 -8.11 -10.92
C GLU A 53 -15.00 -9.10 -12.00
N SER A 54 -13.67 -9.20 -12.17
CA SER A 54 -13.10 -10.18 -13.11
C SER A 54 -13.43 -11.61 -12.70
N ILE A 55 -13.41 -11.94 -11.42
CA ILE A 55 -13.79 -13.25 -10.90
C ILE A 55 -15.29 -13.49 -11.06
N LEU A 56 -16.14 -12.51 -10.72
CA LEU A 56 -17.61 -12.64 -10.79
C LEU A 56 -18.12 -12.74 -12.21
N ASN A 57 -17.53 -12.01 -13.15
CA ASN A 57 -18.02 -11.88 -14.53
C ASN A 57 -17.37 -12.87 -15.50
N ASN A 58 -16.33 -13.59 -15.08
CA ASN A 58 -15.62 -14.56 -15.92
C ASN A 58 -15.60 -15.94 -15.25
N PRO A 59 -16.45 -16.89 -15.70
CA PRO A 59 -16.51 -18.25 -15.13
C PRO A 59 -15.15 -18.97 -15.15
N GLU A 60 -14.31 -18.69 -16.15
CA GLU A 60 -12.97 -19.29 -16.25
C GLU A 60 -12.06 -18.79 -15.12
N ILE A 61 -12.06 -17.48 -14.87
CA ILE A 61 -11.30 -16.91 -13.76
C ILE A 61 -11.82 -17.41 -12.41
N ALA A 62 -13.15 -17.54 -12.27
CA ALA A 62 -13.75 -18.10 -11.06
C ALA A 62 -13.32 -19.56 -10.82
N ARG A 63 -13.24 -20.38 -11.88
CA ARG A 63 -12.73 -21.75 -11.84
C ARG A 63 -11.27 -21.76 -11.36
N LEU A 64 -10.41 -20.96 -11.98
CA LEU A 64 -8.99 -20.85 -11.63
C LEU A 64 -8.80 -20.47 -10.15
N ALA A 65 -9.53 -19.46 -9.67
CA ALA A 65 -9.49 -19.03 -8.27
C ALA A 65 -9.94 -20.15 -7.32
N ALA A 66 -10.97 -20.92 -7.67
CA ALA A 66 -11.46 -22.02 -6.87
C ALA A 66 -10.50 -23.20 -6.81
N GLU A 67 -9.85 -23.58 -7.93
CA GLU A 67 -8.83 -24.63 -8.01
C GLU A 67 -7.57 -24.22 -7.23
N ALA A 68 -7.11 -22.98 -7.40
CA ALA A 68 -5.98 -22.46 -6.64
C ALA A 68 -6.24 -22.43 -5.13
N LYS A 69 -7.47 -22.09 -4.72
CA LYS A 69 -7.85 -22.12 -3.30
C LYS A 69 -7.65 -23.51 -2.67
N LYS A 70 -7.87 -24.56 -3.46
CA LYS A 70 -7.68 -25.95 -3.02
C LYS A 70 -6.25 -26.47 -3.22
N GLY A 71 -5.40 -25.75 -3.94
CA GLY A 71 -4.07 -26.22 -4.35
C GLY A 71 -4.09 -27.22 -5.51
N GLU A 72 -5.16 -27.22 -6.30
CA GLU A 72 -5.39 -28.15 -7.40
C GLU A 72 -4.92 -27.60 -8.77
N LEU A 73 -4.46 -26.34 -8.81
CA LEU A 73 -4.03 -25.68 -10.04
C LEU A 73 -2.66 -26.21 -10.49
N THR A 74 -2.63 -26.88 -11.65
CA THR A 74 -1.42 -27.56 -12.17
C THR A 74 -1.03 -27.14 -13.58
N ASP A 75 -1.95 -26.55 -14.35
CA ASP A 75 -1.69 -26.09 -15.71
C ASP A 75 -0.88 -24.77 -15.70
N GLU A 76 0.22 -24.73 -16.44
CA GLU A 76 1.17 -23.61 -16.43
C GLU A 76 0.54 -22.31 -17.00
N ILE A 77 -0.36 -22.42 -17.97
CA ILE A 77 -1.07 -21.26 -18.53
C ILE A 77 -2.03 -20.70 -17.51
N ASP A 78 -2.76 -21.57 -16.81
CA ASP A 78 -3.73 -21.20 -15.78
C ASP A 78 -3.01 -20.58 -14.57
N VAL A 79 -1.85 -21.14 -14.17
CA VAL A 79 -0.96 -20.56 -13.16
C VAL A 79 -0.54 -19.14 -13.56
N THR A 80 -0.09 -18.93 -14.80
CA THR A 80 0.33 -17.63 -15.32
C THR A 80 -0.81 -16.61 -15.34
N ARG A 81 -2.02 -17.04 -15.72
CA ARG A 81 -3.21 -16.17 -15.69
C ARG A 81 -3.57 -15.74 -14.28
N LEU A 82 -3.57 -16.69 -13.33
CA LEU A 82 -3.85 -16.40 -11.94
C LEU A 82 -2.80 -15.47 -11.33
N TYR A 83 -1.52 -15.74 -11.61
CA TYR A 83 -0.41 -14.88 -11.21
C TYR A 83 -0.62 -13.44 -11.69
N SER A 84 -0.94 -13.25 -12.96
CA SER A 84 -1.18 -11.93 -13.55
C SER A 84 -2.37 -11.20 -12.91
N LEU A 85 -3.38 -11.93 -12.46
CA LEU A 85 -4.53 -11.39 -11.74
C LEU A 85 -4.18 -10.97 -10.32
N LEU A 86 -3.34 -11.72 -9.61
CA LEU A 86 -2.98 -11.48 -8.21
C LEU A 86 -1.90 -10.41 -8.05
N MET A 87 -1.00 -10.26 -9.00
CA MET A 87 0.14 -9.34 -8.88
C MET A 87 -0.21 -7.88 -8.61
N PRO A 88 -1.24 -7.29 -9.24
CA PRO A 88 -1.67 -5.93 -8.89
C PRO A 88 -2.08 -5.79 -7.42
N ILE A 89 -2.76 -6.80 -6.87
CA ILE A 89 -3.20 -6.84 -5.46
C ILE A 89 -1.98 -6.89 -4.55
N VAL A 90 -1.06 -7.80 -4.81
CA VAL A 90 0.16 -7.99 -4.02
C VAL A 90 1.04 -6.74 -4.05
N ASN A 91 1.20 -6.13 -5.22
CA ASN A 91 1.93 -4.86 -5.35
C ASN A 91 1.24 -3.73 -4.57
N GLY A 92 -0.09 -3.73 -4.51
CA GLY A 92 -0.87 -2.82 -3.68
C GLY A 92 -0.57 -2.98 -2.19
N TYR A 93 -0.59 -4.21 -1.67
CA TYR A 93 -0.23 -4.47 -0.27
C TYR A 93 1.21 -4.06 0.05
N TYR A 94 2.14 -4.35 -0.85
CA TYR A 94 3.53 -3.92 -0.69
C TYR A 94 3.68 -2.40 -0.66
N ALA A 95 2.98 -1.69 -1.54
CA ALA A 95 2.96 -0.23 -1.55
C ALA A 95 2.36 0.35 -0.27
N ALA A 96 1.28 -0.25 0.25
CA ALA A 96 0.66 0.14 1.51
C ALA A 96 1.61 -0.11 2.71
N TRP A 97 2.30 -1.24 2.73
CA TRP A 97 3.30 -1.54 3.74
C TRP A 97 4.41 -0.49 3.77
N ARG A 98 4.97 -0.13 2.61
CA ARG A 98 5.98 0.92 2.51
C ARG A 98 5.46 2.29 2.94
N ALA A 99 4.23 2.64 2.57
CA ALA A 99 3.60 3.88 2.98
C ALA A 99 3.39 3.95 4.50
N ASN A 100 3.02 2.83 5.14
CA ASN A 100 2.90 2.72 6.58
C ASN A 100 4.27 2.86 7.27
N LYS A 101 5.29 2.14 6.82
CA LYS A 101 6.67 2.24 7.35
C LYS A 101 7.26 3.65 7.24
N SER A 102 6.90 4.41 6.22
CA SER A 102 7.33 5.80 6.04
C SER A 102 6.44 6.83 6.76
N GLY A 103 5.42 6.39 7.49
CA GLY A 103 4.50 7.26 8.23
C GLY A 103 3.49 8.02 7.36
N HIS A 104 3.37 7.67 6.07
CA HIS A 104 2.39 8.27 5.16
C HIS A 104 1.01 7.62 5.23
N LEU A 105 0.94 6.36 5.66
CA LEU A 105 -0.29 5.63 5.87
C LEU A 105 -0.49 5.37 7.37
N PRO A 106 -1.61 5.80 7.98
CA PRO A 106 -1.93 5.50 9.37
C PRO A 106 -1.98 3.99 9.64
N GLN A 107 -1.60 3.58 10.84
CA GLN A 107 -1.50 2.18 11.24
C GLN A 107 -2.86 1.46 11.17
N ASP A 108 -3.92 2.10 11.63
CA ASP A 108 -5.29 1.56 11.61
C ASP A 108 -5.80 1.30 10.18
N ALA A 109 -5.49 2.21 9.24
CA ALA A 109 -5.82 2.04 7.83
C ALA A 109 -5.01 0.91 7.19
N TYR A 110 -3.75 0.76 7.55
CA TYR A 110 -2.91 -0.34 7.10
C TYR A 110 -3.39 -1.69 7.64
N GLU A 111 -3.74 -1.77 8.93
CA GLU A 111 -4.25 -2.99 9.55
C GLU A 111 -5.57 -3.45 8.92
N ALA A 112 -6.47 -2.52 8.62
CA ALA A 112 -7.72 -2.83 7.91
C ALA A 112 -7.45 -3.47 6.54
N LEU A 113 -6.50 -2.92 5.77
CA LEU A 113 -6.11 -3.48 4.48
C LEU A 113 -5.51 -4.89 4.58
N ILE A 114 -4.58 -5.09 5.52
CA ILE A 114 -3.89 -6.38 5.69
C ILE A 114 -4.84 -7.47 6.17
N GLN A 115 -5.92 -7.13 6.87
CA GLN A 115 -6.91 -8.10 7.29
C GLN A 115 -7.54 -8.83 6.10
N ASP A 116 -7.71 -8.16 4.97
CA ASP A 116 -8.25 -8.74 3.75
C ASP A 116 -7.23 -9.61 3.00
N SER A 117 -5.93 -9.50 3.31
CA SER A 117 -4.87 -10.29 2.66
C SER A 117 -4.89 -11.78 3.03
N LYS A 118 -5.61 -12.17 4.08
CA LYS A 118 -5.73 -13.58 4.53
C LYS A 118 -6.16 -14.53 3.41
N ILE A 119 -6.95 -14.05 2.45
CA ILE A 119 -7.37 -14.84 1.28
C ILE A 119 -6.18 -15.30 0.43
N LEU A 120 -5.06 -14.58 0.45
CA LEU A 120 -3.87 -14.91 -0.31
C LEU A 120 -3.01 -16.02 0.32
N ASN A 121 -3.34 -16.42 1.56
CA ASN A 121 -2.67 -17.52 2.25
C ASN A 121 -3.25 -18.90 1.93
N TYR A 122 -4.19 -19.02 1.01
CA TYR A 122 -4.68 -20.32 0.56
C TYR A 122 -3.56 -21.17 -0.07
N PRO A 123 -3.65 -22.51 0.04
CA PRO A 123 -2.57 -23.45 -0.35
C PRO A 123 -2.01 -23.23 -1.76
N GLY A 124 -2.87 -22.92 -2.73
CA GLY A 124 -2.42 -22.71 -4.11
C GLY A 124 -1.93 -21.29 -4.41
N PHE A 125 -2.27 -20.30 -3.56
CA PHE A 125 -1.78 -18.92 -3.75
C PHE A 125 -0.40 -18.71 -3.11
N LYS A 126 -0.16 -19.33 -1.95
CA LYS A 126 1.09 -19.14 -1.19
C LYS A 126 2.35 -19.47 -2.01
N PRO A 127 2.45 -20.58 -2.74
CA PRO A 127 3.62 -20.88 -3.56
C PRO A 127 3.86 -19.84 -4.66
N LEU A 128 2.80 -19.47 -5.38
CA LEU A 128 2.86 -18.46 -6.45
C LEU A 128 3.31 -17.10 -5.93
N LEU A 129 2.79 -16.70 -4.78
CA LEU A 129 3.13 -15.43 -4.16
C LEU A 129 4.54 -15.43 -3.57
N THR A 130 5.04 -16.56 -3.07
CA THR A 130 6.41 -16.67 -2.57
C THR A 130 7.42 -16.43 -3.68
N GLU A 131 7.20 -17.02 -4.86
CA GLU A 131 8.03 -16.78 -6.04
C GLU A 131 7.91 -15.32 -6.54
N ALA A 132 6.70 -14.81 -6.60
CA ALA A 132 6.41 -13.44 -7.04
C ALA A 132 7.02 -12.36 -6.16
N LEU A 133 7.17 -12.65 -4.89
CA LEU A 133 7.68 -11.73 -3.87
C LEU A 133 9.17 -11.91 -3.59
N ASP A 134 9.83 -12.82 -4.31
CA ASP A 134 11.28 -12.99 -4.19
C ASP A 134 12.00 -11.65 -4.47
N GLY A 135 12.95 -11.33 -3.61
CA GLY A 135 13.67 -10.04 -3.64
C GLY A 135 12.95 -8.85 -2.99
N ARG A 136 11.75 -9.04 -2.39
CA ARG A 136 11.13 -8.03 -1.52
C ARG A 136 11.76 -8.04 -0.13
N GLU A 137 11.50 -6.95 0.65
CA GLU A 137 12.03 -6.83 2.00
C GLU A 137 11.57 -7.99 2.89
N PRO A 138 12.49 -8.66 3.61
CA PRO A 138 12.16 -9.81 4.47
C PRO A 138 11.12 -9.49 5.55
N GLU A 139 11.10 -8.25 6.05
CA GLU A 139 10.11 -7.79 7.03
C GLU A 139 8.70 -7.80 6.45
N PHE A 140 8.54 -7.37 5.20
CA PHE A 140 7.26 -7.43 4.50
C PHE A 140 6.79 -8.86 4.35
N LEU A 141 7.67 -9.77 3.89
CA LEU A 141 7.33 -11.18 3.70
C LEU A 141 6.88 -11.84 5.00
N LYS A 142 7.61 -11.58 6.08
CA LYS A 142 7.26 -12.09 7.42
C LYS A 142 5.90 -11.56 7.89
N GLU A 143 5.64 -10.28 7.70
CA GLU A 143 4.37 -9.68 8.11
C GLU A 143 3.22 -10.14 7.22
N PHE A 144 3.43 -10.25 5.91
CA PHE A 144 2.42 -10.64 4.94
C PHE A 144 1.98 -12.11 5.09
N PHE A 145 2.95 -13.03 5.25
CA PHE A 145 2.67 -14.46 5.40
C PHE A 145 2.49 -14.92 6.85
N GLY A 146 3.15 -14.26 7.82
CA GLY A 146 3.15 -14.68 9.22
C GLY A 146 1.81 -14.53 9.92
N ARG A 147 0.98 -13.59 9.50
CA ARG A 147 -0.38 -13.41 10.07
C ARG A 147 -1.36 -14.54 9.75
N GLY A 148 -1.03 -15.42 8.79
CA GLY A 148 -1.86 -16.58 8.45
C GLY A 148 -1.55 -17.84 9.30
N GLU A 149 -0.46 -17.85 10.05
CA GLU A 149 -0.03 -18.99 10.87
C GLU A 149 -0.51 -18.91 12.33
N GLU A 150 -0.91 -17.72 12.81
CA GLU A 150 -1.39 -17.53 14.19
C GLU A 150 -2.88 -17.89 14.37
N ASP A 151 -3.65 -18.01 13.28
CA ASP A 151 -5.10 -18.29 13.32
C ASP A 151 -5.46 -19.72 12.82
N ALA A 152 -4.49 -20.59 12.55
CA ALA A 152 -4.67 -21.98 12.11
C ALA A 152 -4.36 -22.97 13.22
#